data_330ae378132993a34998eca427a2b9d6
#
_entry.id   330ae378132993a34998eca427a2b9d6
#
_cell.length_a   1.000
_cell.length_b   1.000
_cell.length_c   1.000
_cell.angle_alpha   90.00
_cell.angle_beta   90.00
_cell.angle_gamma   90.00
#
_symmetry.space_group_name_H-M   'P 1'
#
loop_
_entity.id
_entity.type
_entity.pdbx_description
1 polymer ?
#
loop_
_entity_poly.entity_id
_entity_poly.type
_entity_poly.pdbx_seq_one_letter_code
_entity_poly.pdbx_strand_id
1 'polypeptide(L)'
;MKLQQLILESQIIYLQKELFRNMERKNIVATIYLKNGVAVKNPEDTEVWYDAVELATMYDDTGIDKIICFDLSDDEKEHAINLSVIKDINKNIDVKTCGGGNINSFADVRALLNAGCIEVVLNGSKPDTPELLEKAANKVGQEKLLVSLQNVNFLFKAKELLTDYVHELLIMDHSLLQNLENMTDIPYILVQDEYDIDDIKEELKSKKIRGIYGKFINDPHTDIMLLKGKLSDSGIKMDNFEPTLSWNDLKKNSDGLVPVIVQDYQTDQVLMLAYMDEEAFQTTIRIGKMTYHSRSRNELWTKGLTSGHIQYVKSLTADCDYDTILAKVSQIGGIACHTGSTSCFFNTIIKKEYTERSPLKVLEREYNNLINEMDNPKENSVVTELFEQGIDEILRRIGAESSQVIIAAKNENSDELVYEMADYIYELMFLMAENGITWEQITRELSQR
;
A
#
# COMPACT_ATOMS: atom_id res chain seq x y z
N MET A 1 14.30 -30.11 18.68
CA MET A 1 13.45 -29.54 19.73
C MET A 1 14.05 -28.29 20.39
N LYS A 2 15.21 -28.32 21.08
CA LYS A 2 15.78 -27.11 21.71
C LYS A 2 16.06 -25.93 20.75
N LEU A 3 16.52 -26.18 19.54
CA LEU A 3 16.82 -25.13 18.55
C LEU A 3 15.54 -24.47 18.00
N GLN A 4 14.50 -25.25 17.75
CA GLN A 4 13.20 -24.75 17.33
C GLN A 4 12.51 -23.91 18.41
N GLN A 5 12.68 -24.29 19.67
CA GLN A 5 12.16 -23.55 20.81
C GLN A 5 12.88 -22.20 20.99
N LEU A 6 14.21 -22.16 20.82
CA LEU A 6 15.02 -20.93 20.86
C LEU A 6 14.66 -19.97 19.70
N ILE A 7 14.41 -20.50 18.50
CA ILE A 7 13.97 -19.69 17.34
C ILE A 7 12.57 -19.10 17.62
N LEU A 8 11.64 -19.90 18.15
CA LEU A 8 10.30 -19.44 18.50
C LEU A 8 10.33 -18.39 19.60
N GLU A 9 11.12 -18.58 20.65
CA GLU A 9 11.32 -17.60 21.72
C GLU A 9 11.94 -16.30 21.21
N SER A 10 12.93 -16.37 20.31
CA SER A 10 13.53 -15.18 19.68
C SER A 10 12.54 -14.44 18.78
N GLN A 11 11.69 -15.15 18.03
CA GLN A 11 10.63 -14.56 17.22
C GLN A 11 9.55 -13.90 18.08
N ILE A 12 9.16 -14.52 19.19
CA ILE A 12 8.20 -13.94 20.13
C ILE A 12 8.76 -12.66 20.78
N ILE A 13 10.02 -12.66 21.19
CA ILE A 13 10.69 -11.48 21.76
C ILE A 13 10.82 -10.37 20.71
N TYR A 14 11.13 -10.73 19.45
CA TYR A 14 11.18 -9.78 18.34
C TYR A 14 9.81 -9.16 18.09
N LEU A 15 8.75 -9.98 17.97
CA LEU A 15 7.38 -9.53 17.78
C LEU A 15 6.88 -8.66 18.94
N GLN A 16 7.21 -9.02 20.19
CA GLN A 16 6.87 -8.21 21.36
C GLN A 16 7.59 -6.85 21.35
N LYS A 17 8.87 -6.81 20.96
CA LYS A 17 9.61 -5.55 20.81
C LYS A 17 9.06 -4.69 19.69
N GLU A 18 8.70 -5.26 18.56
CA GLU A 18 8.04 -4.54 17.46
C GLU A 18 6.65 -4.01 17.87
N LEU A 19 5.86 -4.84 18.55
CA LEU A 19 4.57 -4.41 19.07
C LEU A 19 4.72 -3.23 20.05
N PHE A 20 5.69 -3.30 20.98
CA PHE A 20 5.99 -2.22 21.92
C PHE A 20 6.51 -0.96 21.23
N ARG A 21 7.33 -1.12 20.18
CA ARG A 21 7.89 -0.04 19.35
C ARG A 21 6.77 0.67 18.57
N ASN A 22 5.83 -0.09 18.01
CA ASN A 22 4.66 0.43 17.30
C ASN A 22 3.65 1.12 18.25
N MET A 23 3.52 0.67 19.49
CA MET A 23 2.64 1.30 20.49
C MET A 23 3.11 2.71 20.93
N GLU A 24 4.35 3.09 20.72
CA GLU A 24 4.88 4.42 21.10
C GLU A 24 4.93 5.41 19.93
N ARG A 25 4.83 4.94 18.68
CA ARG A 25 4.87 5.81 17.48
C ARG A 25 3.52 6.49 17.28
N LYS A 26 3.58 7.72 16.80
CA LYS A 26 2.39 8.48 16.39
C LYS A 26 2.12 8.25 14.91
N ASN A 27 0.84 8.18 14.55
CA ASN A 27 0.39 7.92 13.19
C ASN A 27 -0.06 9.21 12.51
N ILE A 28 0.30 9.38 11.26
CA ILE A 28 -0.34 10.34 10.35
C ILE A 28 -1.37 9.55 9.54
N VAL A 29 -2.64 9.94 9.69
CA VAL A 29 -3.78 9.18 9.18
C VAL A 29 -4.50 9.97 8.08
N ALA A 30 -4.65 9.37 6.90
CA ALA A 30 -5.49 9.95 5.84
C ALA A 30 -6.92 9.40 5.90
N THR A 31 -7.88 10.14 5.35
CA THR A 31 -9.25 9.70 5.19
C THR A 31 -9.67 9.74 3.73
N ILE A 32 -10.38 8.71 3.28
CA ILE A 32 -11.01 8.63 1.96
C ILE A 32 -12.51 8.52 2.18
N TYR A 33 -13.26 9.48 1.64
CA TYR A 33 -14.72 9.48 1.68
C TYR A 33 -15.25 8.91 0.38
N LEU A 34 -15.95 7.76 0.44
CA LEU A 34 -16.44 7.03 -0.73
C LEU A 34 -17.92 7.30 -0.96
N LYS A 35 -18.24 7.71 -2.18
CA LYS A 35 -19.60 7.94 -2.66
C LYS A 35 -19.73 7.41 -4.08
N ASN A 36 -20.67 6.51 -4.35
CA ASN A 36 -20.85 5.87 -5.66
C ASN A 36 -19.54 5.29 -6.26
N GLY A 37 -18.67 4.72 -5.43
CA GLY A 37 -17.42 4.09 -5.86
C GLY A 37 -16.23 5.02 -6.13
N VAL A 38 -16.38 6.33 -5.89
CA VAL A 38 -15.33 7.33 -6.11
C VAL A 38 -15.00 8.09 -4.83
N ALA A 39 -13.81 8.68 -4.77
CA ALA A 39 -13.43 9.54 -3.66
C ALA A 39 -14.00 10.94 -3.83
N VAL A 40 -14.66 11.46 -2.78
CA VAL A 40 -15.09 12.86 -2.65
C VAL A 40 -14.18 13.57 -1.64
N LYS A 41 -14.07 14.91 -1.77
CA LYS A 41 -13.13 15.68 -0.95
C LYS A 41 -13.59 15.83 0.51
N ASN A 42 -14.88 16.05 0.73
CA ASN A 42 -15.50 16.15 2.05
C ASN A 42 -16.78 15.29 2.08
N PRO A 43 -17.27 14.91 3.27
CA PRO A 43 -18.47 14.07 3.38
C PRO A 43 -19.73 14.62 2.72
N GLU A 44 -19.87 15.94 2.66
CA GLU A 44 -21.03 16.63 2.08
C GLU A 44 -20.94 16.81 0.57
N ASP A 45 -19.75 16.59 -0.02
CA ASP A 45 -19.52 16.79 -1.45
C ASP A 45 -20.16 15.65 -2.27
N THR A 46 -20.51 15.96 -3.51
CA THR A 46 -21.03 15.01 -4.49
C THR A 46 -20.16 14.93 -5.74
N GLU A 47 -19.22 15.86 -5.89
CA GLU A 47 -18.30 15.89 -7.02
C GLU A 47 -17.15 14.93 -6.80
N VAL A 48 -16.77 14.21 -7.87
CA VAL A 48 -15.61 13.33 -7.87
C VAL A 48 -14.35 14.15 -7.66
N TRP A 49 -13.56 13.78 -6.64
CA TRP A 49 -12.28 14.41 -6.39
C TRP A 49 -11.14 13.61 -7.02
N TYR A 50 -11.12 12.29 -6.76
CA TYR A 50 -10.13 11.35 -7.32
C TYR A 50 -10.78 9.99 -7.58
N ASP A 51 -10.10 9.15 -8.40
CA ASP A 51 -10.25 7.71 -8.30
C ASP A 51 -9.77 7.28 -6.91
N ALA A 52 -10.55 6.44 -6.23
CA ALA A 52 -10.28 6.12 -4.84
C ALA A 52 -9.05 5.22 -4.64
N VAL A 53 -8.76 4.34 -5.61
CA VAL A 53 -7.58 3.47 -5.60
C VAL A 53 -6.32 4.29 -5.91
N GLU A 54 -6.40 5.20 -6.89
CA GLU A 54 -5.31 6.12 -7.20
C GLU A 54 -4.97 6.99 -6.00
N LEU A 55 -5.97 7.58 -5.32
CA LEU A 55 -5.77 8.39 -4.12
C LEU A 55 -5.11 7.59 -2.98
N ALA A 56 -5.58 6.36 -2.74
CA ALA A 56 -5.01 5.48 -1.72
C ALA A 56 -3.53 5.14 -2.03
N THR A 57 -3.21 4.89 -3.30
CA THR A 57 -1.83 4.64 -3.76
C THR A 57 -0.94 5.86 -3.54
N MET A 58 -1.46 7.08 -3.82
CA MET A 58 -0.73 8.31 -3.53
C MET A 58 -0.44 8.46 -2.04
N TYR A 59 -1.38 8.13 -1.17
CA TYR A 59 -1.17 8.15 0.29
C TYR A 59 -0.14 7.11 0.74
N ASP A 60 -0.18 5.88 0.22
CA ASP A 60 0.81 4.84 0.52
C ASP A 60 2.23 5.28 0.14
N ASP A 61 2.39 5.86 -1.04
CA ASP A 61 3.69 6.34 -1.52
C ASP A 61 4.21 7.55 -0.73
N THR A 62 3.33 8.45 -0.25
CA THR A 62 3.72 9.63 0.53
C THR A 62 4.11 9.34 1.97
N GLY A 63 3.89 8.12 2.46
CA GLY A 63 4.27 7.67 3.81
C GLY A 63 3.20 7.91 4.87
N ILE A 64 1.93 7.90 4.51
CA ILE A 64 0.80 7.80 5.45
C ILE A 64 0.91 6.48 6.24
N ASP A 65 0.55 6.50 7.53
CA ASP A 65 0.65 5.32 8.41
C ASP A 65 -0.63 4.48 8.45
N LYS A 66 -1.78 5.10 8.19
CA LYS A 66 -3.11 4.45 8.19
C LYS A 66 -4.06 5.24 7.30
N ILE A 67 -4.94 4.55 6.58
CA ILE A 67 -6.03 5.16 5.81
C ILE A 67 -7.36 4.73 6.41
N ILE A 68 -8.26 5.68 6.66
CA ILE A 68 -9.65 5.41 7.05
C ILE A 68 -10.55 5.61 5.83
N CYS A 69 -11.17 4.54 5.35
CA CYS A 69 -12.14 4.58 4.26
C CYS A 69 -13.54 4.71 4.84
N PHE A 70 -14.20 5.84 4.63
CA PHE A 70 -15.58 6.07 5.04
C PHE A 70 -16.53 5.79 3.88
N ASP A 71 -17.38 4.79 4.04
CA ASP A 71 -18.50 4.52 3.16
C ASP A 71 -19.66 5.48 3.47
N LEU A 72 -19.95 6.37 2.53
CA LEU A 72 -21.01 7.38 2.62
C LEU A 72 -22.23 7.03 1.76
N SER A 73 -22.44 5.73 1.50
CA SER A 73 -23.57 5.25 0.70
C SER A 73 -24.93 5.61 1.29
N ASP A 74 -25.85 5.97 0.41
CA ASP A 74 -27.23 6.26 0.76
C ASP A 74 -28.16 5.03 0.64
N ASP A 75 -27.73 4.00 -0.10
CA ASP A 75 -28.48 2.75 -0.30
C ASP A 75 -27.59 1.50 -0.34
N GLU A 76 -28.20 0.30 -0.35
CA GLU A 76 -27.49 -0.99 -0.35
C GLU A 76 -26.67 -1.23 -1.64
N LYS A 77 -27.10 -0.69 -2.77
CA LYS A 77 -26.39 -0.86 -4.04
C LYS A 77 -25.10 -0.05 -4.03
N GLU A 78 -25.17 1.19 -3.60
CA GLU A 78 -23.99 2.04 -3.43
C GLU A 78 -23.04 1.47 -2.37
N HIS A 79 -23.59 0.96 -1.25
CA HIS A 79 -22.82 0.28 -0.23
C HIS A 79 -21.99 -0.89 -0.81
N ALA A 80 -22.61 -1.74 -1.63
CA ALA A 80 -21.92 -2.84 -2.26
C ALA A 80 -20.80 -2.39 -3.23
N ILE A 81 -21.01 -1.28 -3.95
CA ILE A 81 -19.99 -0.67 -4.82
C ILE A 81 -18.83 -0.16 -3.97
N ASN A 82 -19.10 0.61 -2.90
CA ASN A 82 -18.06 1.18 -2.04
C ASN A 82 -17.25 0.08 -1.34
N LEU A 83 -17.88 -1.03 -0.90
CA LEU A 83 -17.19 -2.19 -0.36
C LEU A 83 -16.25 -2.85 -1.38
N SER A 84 -16.67 -2.94 -2.65
CA SER A 84 -15.78 -3.43 -3.71
C SER A 84 -14.58 -2.52 -3.90
N VAL A 85 -14.77 -1.20 -3.89
CA VAL A 85 -13.68 -0.23 -4.00
C VAL A 85 -12.74 -0.30 -2.80
N ILE A 86 -13.25 -0.44 -1.57
CA ILE A 86 -12.42 -0.65 -0.38
C ILE A 86 -11.57 -1.93 -0.52
N LYS A 87 -12.16 -3.00 -1.06
CA LYS A 87 -11.41 -4.22 -1.36
C LYS A 87 -10.32 -3.99 -2.40
N ASP A 88 -10.60 -3.21 -3.44
CA ASP A 88 -9.61 -2.87 -4.47
C ASP A 88 -8.53 -1.93 -3.94
N ILE A 89 -8.84 -0.98 -3.07
CA ILE A 89 -7.85 -0.19 -2.32
C ILE A 89 -6.90 -1.14 -1.58
N ASN A 90 -7.42 -2.03 -0.74
CA ASN A 90 -6.61 -2.95 0.06
C ASN A 90 -5.73 -3.89 -0.76
N LYS A 91 -6.10 -4.16 -2.01
CA LYS A 91 -5.27 -4.93 -2.94
C LYS A 91 -4.11 -4.12 -3.53
N ASN A 92 -4.21 -2.78 -3.57
CA ASN A 92 -3.28 -1.93 -4.29
C ASN A 92 -2.26 -1.21 -3.40
N ILE A 93 -2.44 -1.23 -2.07
CA ILE A 93 -1.60 -0.53 -1.11
C ILE A 93 -1.06 -1.48 -0.04
N ASP A 94 0.06 -1.10 0.58
CA ASP A 94 0.67 -1.81 1.71
C ASP A 94 0.28 -1.20 3.06
N VAL A 95 -0.12 0.07 3.06
CA VAL A 95 -0.54 0.78 4.28
C VAL A 95 -1.86 0.22 4.83
N LYS A 96 -1.94 0.14 6.14
CA LYS A 96 -3.10 -0.41 6.86
C LYS A 96 -4.34 0.44 6.65
N THR A 97 -5.49 -0.21 6.40
CA THR A 97 -6.76 0.48 6.27
C THR A 97 -7.71 0.17 7.41
N CYS A 98 -8.56 1.16 7.72
CA CYS A 98 -9.67 1.06 8.64
C CYS A 98 -10.96 1.41 7.88
N GLY A 99 -12.02 0.63 8.05
CA GLY A 99 -13.31 0.88 7.39
C GLY A 99 -14.30 1.54 8.33
N GLY A 100 -15.07 2.52 7.83
CA GLY A 100 -16.11 3.21 8.60
C GLY A 100 -17.27 3.64 7.71
N GLY A 101 -18.26 4.34 8.31
CA GLY A 101 -19.39 4.93 7.56
C GLY A 101 -20.70 4.18 7.73
N ASN A 102 -21.25 3.61 6.67
CA ASN A 102 -22.58 2.98 6.67
C ASN A 102 -22.59 1.60 7.34
N ILE A 103 -22.29 1.58 8.65
CA ILE A 103 -22.31 0.35 9.47
C ILE A 103 -23.58 0.35 10.33
N ASN A 104 -24.47 -0.61 10.08
CA ASN A 104 -25.75 -0.76 10.76
C ASN A 104 -25.90 -2.12 11.46
N SER A 105 -25.03 -3.08 11.13
CA SER A 105 -25.09 -4.44 11.64
C SER A 105 -23.69 -5.07 11.76
N PHE A 106 -23.64 -6.22 12.46
CA PHE A 106 -22.39 -7.01 12.49
C PHE A 106 -22.01 -7.58 11.10
N ALA A 107 -22.97 -7.72 10.18
CA ALA A 107 -22.66 -8.15 8.83
C ALA A 107 -21.78 -7.10 8.11
N ASP A 108 -22.04 -5.82 8.31
CA ASP A 108 -21.27 -4.71 7.71
C ASP A 108 -19.84 -4.66 8.31
N VAL A 109 -19.72 -4.84 9.63
CA VAL A 109 -18.41 -4.99 10.29
C VAL A 109 -17.59 -6.12 9.64
N ARG A 110 -18.22 -7.27 9.45
CA ARG A 110 -17.57 -8.43 8.81
C ARG A 110 -17.25 -8.18 7.33
N ALA A 111 -18.11 -7.45 6.62
CA ALA A 111 -17.90 -7.12 5.21
C ALA A 111 -16.66 -6.24 5.02
N LEU A 112 -16.46 -5.22 5.87
CA LEU A 112 -15.27 -4.36 5.87
C LEU A 112 -13.99 -5.14 6.19
N LEU A 113 -14.03 -6.01 7.20
CA LEU A 113 -12.88 -6.87 7.53
C LEU A 113 -12.56 -7.86 6.38
N ASN A 114 -13.58 -8.41 5.73
CA ASN A 114 -13.40 -9.27 4.55
C ASN A 114 -12.93 -8.50 3.31
N ALA A 115 -13.19 -7.19 3.24
CA ALA A 115 -12.65 -6.32 2.20
C ALA A 115 -11.16 -5.97 2.43
N GLY A 116 -10.55 -6.44 3.53
CA GLY A 116 -9.13 -6.25 3.84
C GLY A 116 -8.83 -5.20 4.90
N CYS A 117 -9.83 -4.48 5.42
CA CYS A 117 -9.63 -3.56 6.54
C CYS A 117 -9.15 -4.33 7.77
N ILE A 118 -8.13 -3.82 8.45
CA ILE A 118 -7.64 -4.44 9.70
C ILE A 118 -8.46 -4.01 10.91
N GLU A 119 -9.14 -2.87 10.82
CA GLU A 119 -9.93 -2.24 11.87
C GLU A 119 -11.23 -1.66 11.30
N VAL A 120 -12.21 -1.41 12.17
CA VAL A 120 -13.51 -0.83 11.81
C VAL A 120 -13.87 0.29 12.78
N VAL A 121 -14.33 1.43 12.24
CA VAL A 121 -14.81 2.59 13.02
C VAL A 121 -16.33 2.56 13.13
N LEU A 122 -16.87 2.37 14.34
CA LEU A 122 -18.28 2.49 14.62
C LEU A 122 -18.64 3.94 14.96
N ASN A 123 -19.81 4.40 14.51
CA ASN A 123 -20.26 5.76 14.78
C ASN A 123 -20.88 5.88 16.18
N GLY A 124 -20.19 6.53 17.12
CA GLY A 124 -20.67 6.74 18.50
C GLY A 124 -21.91 7.61 18.62
N SER A 125 -22.37 8.27 17.56
CA SER A 125 -23.61 9.06 17.56
C SER A 125 -24.86 8.21 17.27
N LYS A 126 -24.73 6.97 16.77
CA LYS A 126 -25.86 6.08 16.50
C LYS A 126 -26.36 5.44 17.80
N PRO A 127 -27.70 5.39 18.04
CA PRO A 127 -28.28 4.81 19.27
C PRO A 127 -27.92 3.32 19.46
N ASP A 128 -27.81 2.58 18.36
CA ASP A 128 -27.59 1.11 18.38
C ASP A 128 -26.12 0.72 18.49
N THR A 129 -25.20 1.70 18.48
CA THR A 129 -23.75 1.43 18.59
C THR A 129 -23.35 0.65 19.83
N PRO A 130 -23.92 0.85 21.05
CA PRO A 130 -23.54 0.07 22.21
C PRO A 130 -23.76 -1.44 22.04
N GLU A 131 -24.93 -1.84 21.53
CA GLU A 131 -25.26 -3.25 21.30
C GLU A 131 -24.41 -3.86 20.18
N LEU A 132 -24.21 -3.12 19.10
CA LEU A 132 -23.37 -3.54 17.98
C LEU A 132 -21.90 -3.70 18.41
N LEU A 133 -21.38 -2.76 19.23
CA LEU A 133 -20.01 -2.77 19.72
C LEU A 133 -19.73 -4.02 20.57
N GLU A 134 -20.58 -4.29 21.57
CA GLU A 134 -20.46 -5.48 22.40
C GLU A 134 -20.50 -6.77 21.56
N LYS A 135 -21.46 -6.86 20.64
CA LYS A 135 -21.58 -8.01 19.74
C LYS A 135 -20.37 -8.18 18.82
N ALA A 136 -19.83 -7.10 18.30
CA ALA A 136 -18.67 -7.10 17.41
C ALA A 136 -17.41 -7.50 18.20
N ALA A 137 -17.13 -6.86 19.33
CA ALA A 137 -15.98 -7.15 20.18
C ALA A 137 -15.87 -8.61 20.58
N ASN A 138 -17.02 -9.21 20.99
CA ASN A 138 -17.08 -10.63 21.34
C ASN A 138 -16.80 -11.58 20.17
N LYS A 139 -16.90 -11.11 18.90
CA LYS A 139 -16.72 -11.96 17.71
C LYS A 139 -15.42 -11.74 16.97
N VAL A 140 -14.93 -10.51 16.91
CA VAL A 140 -13.73 -10.16 16.14
C VAL A 140 -12.57 -9.65 16.98
N GLY A 141 -12.79 -9.39 18.28
CA GLY A 141 -11.81 -8.82 19.21
C GLY A 141 -11.90 -7.29 19.28
N GLN A 142 -11.59 -6.75 20.48
CA GLN A 142 -11.60 -5.31 20.74
C GLN A 142 -10.51 -4.57 19.94
N GLU A 143 -9.41 -5.23 19.62
CA GLU A 143 -8.27 -4.68 18.89
C GLU A 143 -8.59 -4.29 17.45
N LYS A 144 -9.76 -4.67 16.95
CA LYS A 144 -10.24 -4.34 15.61
C LYS A 144 -11.32 -3.25 15.61
N LEU A 145 -11.65 -2.68 16.76
CA LEU A 145 -12.77 -1.77 16.88
C LEU A 145 -12.36 -0.40 17.40
N LEU A 146 -12.69 0.62 16.59
CA LEU A 146 -12.65 2.02 16.96
C LEU A 146 -14.08 2.56 17.09
N VAL A 147 -14.23 3.65 17.85
CA VAL A 147 -15.48 4.40 17.91
C VAL A 147 -15.19 5.86 17.59
N SER A 148 -15.94 6.45 16.66
CA SER A 148 -15.85 7.87 16.36
C SER A 148 -16.71 8.69 17.31
N LEU A 149 -16.18 9.82 17.79
CA LEU A 149 -16.84 10.73 18.71
C LEU A 149 -16.93 12.14 18.12
N GLN A 150 -18.15 12.63 17.93
CA GLN A 150 -18.47 14.02 17.58
C GLN A 150 -18.79 14.89 18.79
N ASN A 151 -19.09 14.25 19.93
CA ASN A 151 -19.33 14.91 21.21
C ASN A 151 -19.07 13.96 22.37
N VAL A 152 -18.98 14.49 23.59
CA VAL A 152 -18.68 13.70 24.81
C VAL A 152 -19.85 12.88 25.34
N ASN A 153 -21.08 13.06 24.84
CA ASN A 153 -22.26 12.42 25.40
C ASN A 153 -22.20 10.89 25.35
N PHE A 154 -21.69 10.33 24.25
CA PHE A 154 -21.53 8.88 24.15
C PHE A 154 -20.48 8.36 25.14
N LEU A 155 -19.36 9.07 25.30
CA LEU A 155 -18.32 8.72 26.26
C LEU A 155 -18.86 8.70 27.70
N PHE A 156 -19.70 9.67 28.08
CA PHE A 156 -20.31 9.66 29.39
C PHE A 156 -21.26 8.49 29.62
N LYS A 157 -22.09 8.16 28.62
CA LYS A 157 -23.10 7.11 28.71
C LYS A 157 -22.54 5.70 28.61
N ALA A 158 -21.45 5.50 27.90
CA ALA A 158 -20.91 4.20 27.54
C ALA A 158 -19.45 4.00 27.97
N LYS A 159 -18.99 4.72 29.01
CA LYS A 159 -17.57 4.72 29.42
C LYS A 159 -17.02 3.33 29.70
N GLU A 160 -17.76 2.51 30.49
CA GLU A 160 -17.32 1.14 30.79
C GLU A 160 -17.27 0.28 29.53
N LEU A 161 -18.31 0.33 28.72
CA LEU A 161 -18.40 -0.40 27.45
C LEU A 161 -17.26 -0.01 26.48
N LEU A 162 -16.94 1.27 26.38
CA LEU A 162 -15.82 1.73 25.55
C LEU A 162 -14.48 1.22 26.09
N THR A 163 -14.30 1.23 27.42
CA THR A 163 -13.07 0.73 28.05
C THR A 163 -12.87 -0.77 27.81
N ASP A 164 -13.95 -1.54 27.82
CA ASP A 164 -13.89 -3.00 27.68
C ASP A 164 -13.80 -3.48 26.22
N TYR A 165 -14.34 -2.70 25.28
CA TYR A 165 -14.54 -3.18 23.90
C TYR A 165 -13.89 -2.33 22.80
N VAL A 166 -13.21 -1.23 23.14
CA VAL A 166 -12.57 -0.33 22.15
C VAL A 166 -11.09 -0.17 22.49
N HIS A 167 -10.24 -0.28 21.50
CA HIS A 167 -8.81 -0.05 21.71
C HIS A 167 -8.38 1.38 21.37
N GLU A 168 -9.11 2.11 20.53
CA GLU A 168 -8.79 3.46 20.08
C GLU A 168 -10.07 4.24 19.74
N LEU A 169 -10.10 5.55 20.02
CA LEU A 169 -11.18 6.44 19.62
C LEU A 169 -10.76 7.29 18.42
N LEU A 170 -11.72 7.65 17.57
CA LEU A 170 -11.54 8.62 16.51
C LEU A 170 -12.27 9.91 16.87
N ILE A 171 -11.55 10.97 17.18
CA ILE A 171 -12.12 12.23 17.63
C ILE A 171 -12.38 13.13 16.43
N MET A 172 -13.65 13.43 16.16
CA MET A 172 -14.12 14.18 14.98
C MET A 172 -14.32 15.67 15.24
N ASP A 173 -14.16 16.13 16.49
CA ASP A 173 -14.24 17.54 16.87
C ASP A 173 -13.06 17.88 17.79
N HIS A 174 -12.17 18.71 17.32
CA HIS A 174 -10.96 19.12 18.04
C HIS A 174 -11.26 19.78 19.39
N SER A 175 -12.39 20.48 19.51
CA SER A 175 -12.82 21.14 20.76
C SER A 175 -13.00 20.19 21.95
N LEU A 176 -13.13 18.87 21.68
CA LEU A 176 -13.25 17.84 22.70
C LEU A 176 -11.95 17.54 23.46
N LEU A 177 -10.80 17.93 22.93
CA LEU A 177 -9.48 17.57 23.46
C LEU A 177 -9.33 17.86 24.95
N GLN A 178 -9.72 19.06 25.40
CA GLN A 178 -9.61 19.46 26.81
C GLN A 178 -10.43 18.58 27.76
N ASN A 179 -11.56 18.07 27.29
CA ASN A 179 -12.41 17.18 28.07
C ASN A 179 -11.85 15.75 28.10
N LEU A 180 -11.37 15.23 26.96
CA LEU A 180 -10.89 13.86 26.81
C LEU A 180 -9.68 13.54 27.69
N GLU A 181 -8.77 14.47 27.90
CA GLU A 181 -7.59 14.31 28.77
C GLU A 181 -7.97 13.82 30.19
N ASN A 182 -9.12 14.27 30.71
CA ASN A 182 -9.59 13.94 32.06
C ASN A 182 -10.67 12.87 32.10
N MET A 183 -11.26 12.48 30.95
CA MET A 183 -12.43 11.61 30.91
C MET A 183 -12.13 10.18 30.57
N THR A 184 -11.08 9.92 29.80
CA THR A 184 -10.74 8.56 29.35
C THR A 184 -9.24 8.33 29.30
N ASP A 185 -8.84 7.07 29.49
CA ASP A 185 -7.48 6.60 29.23
C ASP A 185 -7.37 5.82 27.92
N ILE A 186 -8.48 5.66 27.20
CA ILE A 186 -8.47 5.03 25.87
C ILE A 186 -7.68 5.93 24.92
N PRO A 187 -6.70 5.40 24.19
CA PRO A 187 -5.96 6.16 23.18
C PRO A 187 -6.88 6.67 22.08
N TYR A 188 -6.49 7.75 21.41
CA TYR A 188 -7.30 8.31 20.32
C TYR A 188 -6.49 8.94 19.19
N ILE A 189 -7.12 8.97 18.02
CA ILE A 189 -6.69 9.72 16.84
C ILE A 189 -7.48 11.04 16.84
N LEU A 190 -6.77 12.17 16.74
CA LEU A 190 -7.36 13.50 16.84
C LEU A 190 -7.52 14.13 15.47
N VAL A 191 -8.67 14.79 15.22
CA VAL A 191 -8.85 15.63 14.03
C VAL A 191 -7.97 16.88 14.13
N GLN A 192 -7.26 17.19 13.05
CA GLN A 192 -6.43 18.38 12.91
C GLN A 192 -6.56 18.92 11.49
N ASP A 193 -7.45 19.88 11.31
CA ASP A 193 -7.78 20.42 9.98
C ASP A 193 -6.81 21.51 9.52
N GLU A 194 -6.18 22.22 10.47
CA GLU A 194 -5.24 23.29 10.18
C GLU A 194 -3.80 22.84 10.38
N TYR A 195 -2.92 23.29 9.49
CA TYR A 195 -1.50 23.03 9.62
C TYR A 195 -0.83 24.08 10.50
N ASP A 196 -0.74 23.82 11.79
CA ASP A 196 0.16 24.52 12.71
C ASP A 196 1.10 23.51 13.35
N ILE A 197 2.37 23.56 12.95
CA ILE A 197 3.36 22.58 13.38
C ILE A 197 3.66 22.65 14.89
N ASP A 198 3.53 23.81 15.51
CA ASP A 198 3.84 23.97 16.92
C ASP A 198 2.70 23.47 17.80
N ASP A 199 1.45 23.70 17.39
CA ASP A 199 0.27 23.12 18.04
C ASP A 199 0.28 21.59 17.91
N ILE A 200 0.53 21.07 16.71
CA ILE A 200 0.64 19.61 16.44
C ILE A 200 1.71 18.98 17.34
N LYS A 201 2.88 19.62 17.50
CA LYS A 201 3.95 19.12 18.37
C LYS A 201 3.51 19.04 19.83
N GLU A 202 2.84 20.08 20.34
CA GLU A 202 2.39 20.11 21.74
C GLU A 202 1.35 19.01 21.99
N GLU A 203 0.38 18.85 21.11
CA GLU A 203 -0.66 17.85 21.22
C GLU A 203 -0.09 16.42 21.17
N LEU A 204 0.78 16.13 20.21
CA LEU A 204 1.37 14.80 20.06
C LEU A 204 2.33 14.39 21.19
N LYS A 205 2.69 15.28 22.12
CA LYS A 205 3.37 14.93 23.37
C LYS A 205 2.49 14.11 24.30
N SER A 206 1.15 14.28 24.22
CA SER A 206 0.23 13.46 25.00
C SER A 206 0.35 11.98 24.62
N LYS A 207 0.49 11.10 25.64
CA LYS A 207 0.55 9.66 25.42
C LYS A 207 -0.78 9.07 24.94
N LYS A 208 -1.89 9.79 25.16
CA LYS A 208 -3.22 9.35 24.76
C LYS A 208 -3.48 9.59 23.27
N ILE A 209 -2.86 10.61 22.67
CA ILE A 209 -2.98 10.87 21.23
C ILE A 209 -2.07 9.90 20.48
N ARG A 210 -2.66 8.98 19.72
CA ARG A 210 -1.94 8.00 18.89
C ARG A 210 -1.61 8.51 17.51
N GLY A 211 -2.38 9.47 17.02
CA GLY A 211 -2.17 10.03 15.70
C GLY A 211 -3.07 11.22 15.45
N ILE A 212 -2.89 11.81 14.29
CA ILE A 212 -3.70 12.91 13.78
C ILE A 212 -4.20 12.61 12.37
N TYR A 213 -5.37 13.16 12.05
CA TYR A 213 -5.93 13.15 10.69
C TYR A 213 -6.61 14.50 10.42
N GLY A 214 -6.88 14.85 9.18
CA GLY A 214 -7.58 16.09 8.86
C GLY A 214 -7.33 16.60 7.46
N LYS A 215 -7.88 17.77 7.13
CA LYS A 215 -7.94 18.28 5.75
C LYS A 215 -6.56 18.48 5.12
N PHE A 216 -5.58 19.00 5.87
CA PHE A 216 -4.25 19.23 5.32
C PHE A 216 -3.49 17.92 5.07
N ILE A 217 -3.77 16.85 5.85
CA ILE A 217 -3.19 15.52 5.66
C ILE A 217 -3.81 14.84 4.44
N ASN A 218 -5.10 15.06 4.22
CA ASN A 218 -5.82 14.49 3.08
C ASN A 218 -5.43 15.11 1.74
N ASP A 219 -4.77 16.28 1.73
CA ASP A 219 -4.22 16.83 0.48
C ASP A 219 -3.06 15.93 0.01
N PRO A 220 -3.19 15.21 -1.13
CA PRO A 220 -2.18 14.27 -1.62
C PRO A 220 -0.85 14.96 -1.99
N HIS A 221 -0.81 16.29 -2.04
CA HIS A 221 0.42 17.07 -2.25
C HIS A 221 1.15 17.43 -0.95
N THR A 222 0.57 17.12 0.21
CA THR A 222 1.23 17.32 1.51
C THR A 222 2.45 16.40 1.64
N ASP A 223 3.60 16.97 1.99
CA ASP A 223 4.83 16.20 2.21
C ASP A 223 4.81 15.56 3.61
N ILE A 224 4.23 14.38 3.68
CA ILE A 224 4.04 13.63 4.94
C ILE A 224 5.37 13.23 5.58
N MET A 225 6.34 12.79 4.79
CA MET A 225 7.65 12.41 5.34
C MET A 225 8.40 13.62 5.90
N LEU A 226 8.28 14.79 5.27
CA LEU A 226 8.84 16.04 5.81
C LEU A 226 8.13 16.45 7.12
N LEU A 227 6.80 16.27 7.21
CA LEU A 227 6.04 16.50 8.46
C LEU A 227 6.54 15.56 9.56
N LYS A 228 6.64 14.26 9.28
CA LYS A 228 7.17 13.27 10.22
C LYS A 228 8.60 13.60 10.67
N GLY A 229 9.44 14.04 9.75
CA GLY A 229 10.81 14.50 10.06
C GLY A 229 10.82 15.64 11.07
N LYS A 230 10.03 16.71 10.84
CA LYS A 230 9.90 17.85 11.76
C LYS A 230 9.37 17.46 13.14
N LEU A 231 8.46 16.49 13.20
CA LEU A 231 7.91 15.95 14.45
C LEU A 231 8.97 15.13 15.20
N SER A 232 9.73 14.31 14.48
CA SER A 232 10.83 13.51 15.04
C SER A 232 11.96 14.37 15.58
N ASP A 233 12.31 15.46 14.90
CA ASP A 233 13.30 16.44 15.37
C ASP A 233 12.90 17.09 16.71
N SER A 234 11.59 17.08 17.00
CA SER A 234 11.03 17.57 18.28
C SER A 234 10.88 16.46 19.34
N GLY A 235 11.40 15.26 19.08
CA GLY A 235 11.38 14.12 20.01
C GLY A 235 10.09 13.29 19.98
N ILE A 236 9.18 13.53 19.02
CA ILE A 236 7.98 12.74 18.83
C ILE A 236 8.34 11.53 17.98
N LYS A 237 8.05 10.33 18.45
CA LYS A 237 8.34 9.09 17.73
C LYS A 237 7.37 8.93 16.56
N MET A 238 7.89 9.01 15.34
CA MET A 238 7.16 8.79 14.09
C MET A 238 7.67 7.53 13.40
N ASP A 239 6.90 7.00 12.44
CA ASP A 239 7.37 5.96 11.54
C ASP A 239 8.16 6.59 10.38
N ASN A 240 9.46 6.73 10.58
CA ASN A 240 10.42 7.26 9.62
C ASN A 240 11.38 6.18 9.18
N PHE A 241 12.11 6.42 8.09
CA PHE A 241 13.25 5.59 7.73
C PHE A 241 14.33 5.69 8.81
N GLU A 242 14.70 4.56 9.38
CA GLU A 242 15.80 4.43 10.34
C GLU A 242 16.98 3.72 9.66
N PRO A 243 17.99 4.46 9.16
CA PRO A 243 19.12 3.86 8.46
C PRO A 243 19.95 3.00 9.42
N THR A 244 20.31 1.80 8.99
CA THR A 244 21.24 0.91 9.71
C THR A 244 22.70 1.20 9.39
N LEU A 245 22.96 1.91 8.29
CA LEU A 245 24.28 2.40 7.87
C LEU A 245 24.26 3.92 7.78
N SER A 246 25.33 4.54 8.23
CA SER A 246 25.54 5.98 8.08
C SER A 246 26.25 6.29 6.76
N TRP A 247 26.22 7.57 6.34
CA TRP A 247 27.00 8.02 5.19
C TRP A 247 28.49 7.72 5.31
N ASN A 248 29.02 7.74 6.54
CA ASN A 248 30.45 7.50 6.79
C ASN A 248 30.85 6.03 6.57
N ASP A 249 29.91 5.11 6.65
CA ASP A 249 30.18 3.69 6.40
C ASP A 249 30.31 3.38 4.91
N LEU A 250 29.79 4.26 4.03
CA LEU A 250 29.87 4.09 2.58
C LEU A 250 31.24 4.52 2.04
N LYS A 251 31.72 3.83 1.01
CA LYS A 251 32.93 4.20 0.27
C LYS A 251 32.59 5.14 -0.89
N LYS A 252 33.17 6.30 -0.87
CA LYS A 252 32.98 7.35 -1.87
C LYS A 252 34.03 7.20 -3.00
N ASN A 253 33.67 7.59 -4.21
CA ASN A 253 34.60 7.75 -5.31
C ASN A 253 35.54 8.96 -5.09
N SER A 254 36.41 9.27 -6.06
CA SER A 254 37.32 10.41 -6.01
C SER A 254 36.65 11.77 -5.86
N ASP A 255 35.39 11.89 -6.24
CA ASP A 255 34.60 13.12 -6.19
C ASP A 255 33.76 13.21 -4.90
N GLY A 256 33.92 12.25 -3.97
CA GLY A 256 33.17 12.20 -2.71
C GLY A 256 31.72 11.67 -2.90
N LEU A 257 31.42 11.08 -4.04
CA LEU A 257 30.08 10.61 -4.39
C LEU A 257 29.96 9.09 -4.31
N VAL A 258 28.76 8.59 -4.05
CA VAL A 258 28.38 7.17 -4.12
C VAL A 258 27.41 6.98 -5.29
N PRO A 259 27.68 6.04 -6.22
CA PRO A 259 26.75 5.71 -7.29
C PRO A 259 25.49 5.01 -6.72
N VAL A 260 24.35 5.30 -7.35
CA VAL A 260 23.05 4.74 -6.97
C VAL A 260 22.42 4.12 -8.22
N ILE A 261 22.20 2.82 -8.17
CA ILE A 261 21.41 2.07 -9.15
C ILE A 261 19.96 2.16 -8.68
N VAL A 262 19.08 2.67 -9.54
CA VAL A 262 17.66 2.85 -9.23
C VAL A 262 16.86 1.78 -9.95
N GLN A 263 16.07 1.03 -9.22
CA GLN A 263 15.27 -0.09 -9.68
C GLN A 263 13.80 0.11 -9.27
N ASP A 264 12.89 -0.17 -10.18
CA ASP A 264 11.47 -0.24 -9.84
C ASP A 264 11.20 -1.43 -8.90
N TYR A 265 10.44 -1.20 -7.82
CA TYR A 265 10.27 -2.21 -6.77
C TYR A 265 9.32 -3.34 -7.15
N GLN A 266 8.40 -3.11 -8.09
CA GLN A 266 7.42 -4.10 -8.55
C GLN A 266 7.95 -4.95 -9.70
N THR A 267 8.59 -4.31 -10.67
CA THR A 267 9.03 -4.96 -11.92
C THR A 267 10.48 -5.41 -11.89
N ASP A 268 11.26 -4.99 -10.87
CA ASP A 268 12.71 -5.14 -10.81
C ASP A 268 13.46 -4.54 -12.02
N GLN A 269 12.80 -3.69 -12.82
CA GLN A 269 13.44 -2.99 -13.93
C GLN A 269 14.44 -1.97 -13.40
N VAL A 270 15.67 -2.00 -13.92
CA VAL A 270 16.64 -0.94 -13.66
C VAL A 270 16.23 0.31 -14.42
N LEU A 271 15.96 1.40 -13.69
CA LEU A 271 15.43 2.65 -14.22
C LEU A 271 16.53 3.61 -14.65
N MET A 272 17.50 3.83 -13.79
CA MET A 272 18.59 4.79 -14.03
C MET A 272 19.78 4.54 -13.11
N LEU A 273 20.90 5.23 -13.39
CA LEU A 273 22.02 5.38 -12.49
C LEU A 273 22.22 6.88 -12.20
N ALA A 274 22.40 7.21 -10.94
CA ALA A 274 22.70 8.56 -10.48
C ALA A 274 23.78 8.53 -9.39
N TYR A 275 24.02 9.66 -8.74
CA TYR A 275 25.02 9.78 -7.66
C TYR A 275 24.44 10.52 -6.48
N MET A 276 24.91 10.19 -5.30
CA MET A 276 24.62 10.91 -4.04
C MET A 276 25.89 11.43 -3.41
N ASP A 277 25.80 12.60 -2.82
CA ASP A 277 26.65 13.08 -1.74
C ASP A 277 25.95 12.87 -0.39
N GLU A 278 26.55 13.29 0.70
CA GLU A 278 25.98 13.16 2.05
C GLU A 278 24.62 13.87 2.16
N GLU A 279 24.53 15.07 1.60
CA GLU A 279 23.29 15.88 1.68
C GLU A 279 22.15 15.24 0.89
N ALA A 280 22.43 14.67 -0.29
CA ALA A 280 21.46 13.92 -1.09
C ALA A 280 20.97 12.66 -0.34
N PHE A 281 21.88 11.92 0.29
CA PHE A 281 21.57 10.74 1.08
C PHE A 281 20.68 11.08 2.27
N GLN A 282 21.06 12.06 3.08
CA GLN A 282 20.29 12.49 4.25
C GLN A 282 18.92 13.06 3.84
N THR A 283 18.86 13.83 2.75
CA THR A 283 17.61 14.37 2.24
C THR A 283 16.67 13.25 1.78
N THR A 284 17.19 12.26 1.03
CA THR A 284 16.42 11.09 0.59
C THR A 284 15.75 10.37 1.76
N ILE A 285 16.51 10.09 2.83
CA ILE A 285 15.99 9.44 4.04
C ILE A 285 14.91 10.29 4.72
N ARG A 286 15.15 11.62 4.80
CA ARG A 286 14.26 12.54 5.50
C ARG A 286 12.93 12.75 4.82
N ILE A 287 12.92 12.85 3.47
CA ILE A 287 11.69 13.16 2.71
C ILE A 287 11.08 11.96 1.98
N GLY A 288 11.73 10.78 2.02
CA GLY A 288 11.25 9.57 1.34
C GLY A 288 11.25 9.64 -0.19
N LYS A 289 11.86 10.66 -0.78
CA LYS A 289 11.94 10.87 -2.24
C LYS A 289 13.39 10.85 -2.67
N MET A 290 13.68 10.14 -3.75
CA MET A 290 15.04 10.04 -4.27
C MET A 290 15.60 11.41 -4.63
N THR A 291 16.64 11.80 -3.91
CA THR A 291 17.41 13.02 -4.12
C THR A 291 18.84 12.65 -4.50
N TYR A 292 19.38 13.30 -5.50
CA TYR A 292 20.67 13.00 -6.11
C TYR A 292 21.57 14.23 -6.12
N HIS A 293 22.86 14.00 -6.26
CA HIS A 293 23.84 15.03 -6.62
C HIS A 293 24.01 15.08 -8.13
N SER A 294 23.65 16.20 -8.76
CA SER A 294 23.85 16.42 -10.19
C SER A 294 25.30 16.80 -10.47
N ARG A 295 26.10 15.88 -11.02
CA ARG A 295 27.52 16.14 -11.35
C ARG A 295 27.74 17.29 -12.33
N SER A 296 26.83 17.47 -13.29
CA SER A 296 26.96 18.53 -14.31
C SER A 296 26.59 19.92 -13.79
N ARG A 297 25.64 20.01 -12.85
CA ARG A 297 25.16 21.26 -12.26
C ARG A 297 25.77 21.55 -10.91
N ASN A 298 26.38 20.56 -10.28
CA ASN A 298 26.92 20.58 -8.92
C ASN A 298 25.88 21.06 -7.89
N GLU A 299 24.67 20.47 -7.94
CA GLU A 299 23.56 20.83 -7.06
C GLU A 299 22.74 19.59 -6.71
N LEU A 300 21.98 19.68 -5.61
CA LEU A 300 20.99 18.68 -5.26
C LEU A 300 19.83 18.68 -6.27
N TRP A 301 19.34 17.48 -6.55
CA TRP A 301 18.22 17.27 -7.46
C TRP A 301 17.31 16.17 -6.93
N THR A 302 16.14 16.54 -6.44
CA THR A 302 15.08 15.57 -6.11
C THR A 302 14.31 15.22 -7.35
N LYS A 303 14.27 13.92 -7.66
CA LYS A 303 13.63 13.39 -8.87
C LYS A 303 12.13 13.69 -8.86
N GLY A 304 11.67 14.26 -9.96
CA GLY A 304 10.24 14.47 -10.21
C GLY A 304 9.66 15.78 -9.67
N LEU A 305 10.38 16.59 -8.91
CA LEU A 305 9.82 17.85 -8.37
C LEU A 305 9.29 18.80 -9.47
N THR A 306 9.89 18.78 -10.65
CA THR A 306 9.46 19.63 -11.78
C THR A 306 8.56 18.88 -12.76
N SER A 307 8.80 17.57 -12.97
CA SER A 307 8.13 16.78 -14.00
C SER A 307 6.93 15.98 -13.49
N GLY A 308 6.72 15.89 -12.18
CA GLY A 308 5.73 15.01 -11.55
C GLY A 308 6.15 13.53 -11.46
N HIS A 309 7.23 13.12 -12.14
CA HIS A 309 7.72 11.73 -12.11
C HIS A 309 8.60 11.46 -10.88
N ILE A 310 7.98 11.50 -9.72
CA ILE A 310 8.64 11.30 -8.42
C ILE A 310 9.08 9.84 -8.28
N GLN A 311 10.17 9.63 -7.53
CA GLN A 311 10.63 8.32 -7.10
C GLN A 311 10.53 8.23 -5.57
N TYR A 312 9.51 7.53 -5.08
CA TYR A 312 9.37 7.27 -3.65
C TYR A 312 10.21 6.07 -3.23
N VAL A 313 10.93 6.21 -2.13
CA VAL A 313 11.85 5.19 -1.62
C VAL A 313 11.07 4.04 -1.00
N LYS A 314 11.30 2.82 -1.47
CA LYS A 314 10.85 1.58 -0.80
C LYS A 314 12.01 0.94 -0.02
N SER A 315 13.24 0.93 -0.55
CA SER A 315 14.43 0.51 0.18
C SER A 315 15.72 1.09 -0.40
N LEU A 316 16.74 1.26 0.46
CA LEU A 316 18.12 1.54 0.09
C LEU A 316 19.02 0.43 0.64
N THR A 317 19.82 -0.21 -0.20
CA THR A 317 20.70 -1.31 0.17
C THR A 317 22.10 -1.03 -0.37
N ALA A 318 23.11 -1.09 0.47
CA ALA A 318 24.50 -1.01 0.02
C ALA A 318 24.98 -2.38 -0.49
N ASP A 319 25.90 -2.39 -1.45
CA ASP A 319 26.54 -3.62 -1.90
C ASP A 319 27.55 -4.17 -0.88
N CYS A 320 28.21 -5.27 -1.24
CA CYS A 320 29.05 -6.04 -0.28
C CYS A 320 30.28 -5.28 0.25
N ASP A 321 30.77 -4.27 -0.46
CA ASP A 321 31.92 -3.47 -0.04
C ASP A 321 31.59 -1.97 0.14
N TYR A 322 30.29 -1.64 0.16
CA TYR A 322 29.72 -0.34 0.52
C TYR A 322 30.08 0.81 -0.45
N ASP A 323 30.37 0.51 -1.71
CA ASP A 323 30.75 1.52 -2.71
C ASP A 323 29.60 1.86 -3.69
N THR A 324 28.46 1.16 -3.61
CA THR A 324 27.30 1.35 -4.46
C THR A 324 25.99 1.16 -3.67
N ILE A 325 24.99 1.96 -3.95
CA ILE A 325 23.63 1.84 -3.39
C ILE A 325 22.69 1.28 -4.46
N LEU A 326 21.90 0.25 -4.12
CA LEU A 326 20.70 -0.14 -4.84
C LEU A 326 19.49 0.50 -4.17
N ALA A 327 18.78 1.35 -4.90
CA ALA A 327 17.53 1.97 -4.46
C ALA A 327 16.34 1.29 -5.16
N LYS A 328 15.45 0.64 -4.41
CA LYS A 328 14.14 0.21 -4.90
C LYS A 328 13.13 1.34 -4.67
N VAL A 329 12.41 1.73 -5.72
CA VAL A 329 11.52 2.89 -5.71
C VAL A 329 10.17 2.58 -6.35
N SER A 330 9.12 3.29 -5.90
CA SER A 330 7.88 3.48 -6.67
C SER A 330 8.09 4.64 -7.64
N GLN A 331 8.00 4.36 -8.95
CA GLN A 331 8.19 5.37 -10.01
C GLN A 331 6.86 5.93 -10.47
N ILE A 332 6.52 7.15 -10.04
CA ILE A 332 5.26 7.79 -10.43
C ILE A 332 5.23 8.10 -11.93
N GLY A 333 4.10 7.76 -12.56
CA GLY A 333 3.86 8.00 -13.99
C GLY A 333 4.68 7.10 -14.93
N GLY A 334 5.37 6.09 -14.40
CA GLY A 334 6.08 5.07 -15.21
C GLY A 334 7.24 5.58 -16.05
N ILE A 335 7.60 6.88 -15.96
CA ILE A 335 8.64 7.51 -16.78
C ILE A 335 9.83 7.91 -15.91
N ALA A 336 10.94 7.21 -16.04
CA ALA A 336 12.18 7.56 -15.33
C ALA A 336 13.09 8.50 -16.14
N CYS A 337 13.12 8.37 -17.45
CA CYS A 337 14.01 9.14 -18.32
C CYS A 337 13.39 10.48 -18.75
N HIS A 338 14.21 11.53 -18.85
CA HIS A 338 13.80 12.84 -19.38
C HIS A 338 13.39 12.82 -20.86
N THR A 339 13.69 11.74 -21.58
CA THR A 339 13.28 11.52 -22.97
C THR A 339 11.88 10.91 -23.11
N GLY A 340 11.18 10.63 -21.98
CA GLY A 340 9.88 9.97 -21.96
C GLY A 340 9.94 8.43 -21.91
N SER A 341 11.14 7.84 -21.79
CA SER A 341 11.29 6.38 -21.64
C SER A 341 11.09 5.95 -20.17
N THR A 342 10.59 4.72 -19.98
CA THR A 342 10.45 4.08 -18.66
C THR A 342 11.80 3.85 -17.98
N SER A 343 12.87 3.66 -18.74
CA SER A 343 14.24 3.46 -18.25
C SER A 343 15.22 4.32 -19.05
N CYS A 344 16.35 4.67 -18.44
CA CYS A 344 17.48 5.30 -19.12
C CYS A 344 18.31 4.31 -19.96
N PHE A 345 18.12 3.00 -19.77
CA PHE A 345 18.90 1.93 -20.41
C PHE A 345 18.20 1.38 -21.64
N PHE A 346 18.06 2.20 -22.69
CA PHE A 346 17.44 1.82 -23.97
C PHE A 346 18.40 1.78 -25.17
N ASN A 347 19.64 2.27 -25.05
CA ASN A 347 20.63 2.23 -26.11
C ASN A 347 21.47 0.95 -26.04
N THR A 348 21.16 -0.02 -26.88
CA THR A 348 21.88 -1.30 -26.90
C THR A 348 23.28 -1.10 -27.49
N ILE A 349 24.33 -1.43 -26.75
CA ILE A 349 25.72 -1.40 -27.22
C ILE A 349 26.05 -2.72 -27.95
N ILE A 350 25.70 -3.85 -27.34
CA ILE A 350 25.88 -5.18 -27.94
C ILE A 350 24.74 -6.09 -27.43
N LYS A 351 24.24 -6.94 -28.32
CA LYS A 351 23.24 -7.95 -27.98
C LYS A 351 23.62 -9.28 -28.63
N LYS A 352 23.70 -10.33 -27.82
CA LYS A 352 23.74 -11.72 -28.31
C LYS A 352 22.30 -12.26 -28.21
N GLU A 353 21.90 -13.02 -29.20
CA GLU A 353 20.64 -13.75 -29.12
C GLU A 353 20.68 -14.76 -27.96
N TYR A 354 19.69 -14.74 -27.13
CA TYR A 354 19.49 -15.67 -26.03
C TYR A 354 18.00 -15.93 -25.79
N THR A 355 17.69 -17.11 -25.32
CA THR A 355 16.32 -17.43 -24.87
C THR A 355 16.12 -16.88 -23.46
N GLU A 356 15.09 -16.04 -23.30
CA GLU A 356 14.70 -15.56 -21.97
C GLU A 356 14.24 -16.75 -21.10
N ARG A 357 14.77 -16.83 -19.91
CA ARG A 357 14.49 -17.94 -18.94
C ARG A 357 13.98 -17.42 -17.59
N SER A 358 13.86 -16.11 -17.42
CA SER A 358 13.21 -15.55 -16.23
C SER A 358 11.72 -15.94 -16.26
N PRO A 359 11.21 -16.67 -15.25
CA PRO A 359 9.82 -17.14 -15.26
C PRO A 359 8.82 -16.00 -15.46
N LEU A 360 8.97 -14.89 -14.73
CA LEU A 360 8.07 -13.73 -14.85
C LEU A 360 8.11 -13.13 -16.25
N LYS A 361 9.29 -12.89 -16.81
CA LYS A 361 9.42 -12.32 -18.17
C LYS A 361 8.89 -13.25 -19.25
N VAL A 362 8.95 -14.56 -19.07
CA VAL A 362 8.36 -15.53 -20.00
C VAL A 362 6.85 -15.44 -19.93
N LEU A 363 6.28 -15.44 -18.72
CA LEU A 363 4.83 -15.33 -18.52
C LEU A 363 4.28 -14.01 -19.07
N GLU A 364 4.91 -12.88 -18.76
CA GLU A 364 4.55 -11.56 -19.29
C GLU A 364 4.63 -11.52 -20.83
N ARG A 365 5.69 -12.05 -21.40
CA ARG A 365 5.86 -12.06 -22.86
C ARG A 365 4.76 -12.85 -23.55
N GLU A 366 4.46 -14.07 -23.07
CA GLU A 366 3.42 -14.91 -23.67
C GLU A 366 2.03 -14.26 -23.50
N TYR A 367 1.74 -13.71 -22.35
CA TYR A 367 0.49 -12.98 -22.13
C TYR A 367 0.38 -11.73 -23.04
N ASN A 368 1.43 -10.93 -23.15
CA ASN A 368 1.45 -9.74 -24.02
C ASN A 368 1.33 -10.12 -25.51
N ASN A 369 1.85 -11.29 -25.93
CA ASN A 369 1.65 -11.81 -27.28
C ASN A 369 0.18 -12.10 -27.54
N LEU A 370 -0.56 -12.70 -26.56
CA LEU A 370 -2.00 -12.96 -26.67
C LEU A 370 -2.79 -11.64 -26.76
N ILE A 371 -2.54 -10.68 -25.87
CA ILE A 371 -3.19 -9.37 -25.90
C ILE A 371 -2.95 -8.66 -27.25
N ASN A 372 -1.69 -8.63 -27.71
CA ASN A 372 -1.37 -7.99 -29.00
C ASN A 372 -2.08 -8.68 -30.19
N GLU A 373 -2.27 -9.98 -30.15
CA GLU A 373 -2.98 -10.70 -31.20
C GLU A 373 -4.49 -10.58 -31.08
N MET A 374 -5.04 -10.47 -29.87
CA MET A 374 -6.44 -10.14 -29.63
C MET A 374 -6.78 -8.75 -30.19
N ASP A 375 -5.89 -7.75 -29.95
CA ASP A 375 -6.06 -6.38 -30.45
C ASP A 375 -5.79 -6.25 -31.96
N ASN A 376 -4.90 -7.09 -32.49
CA ASN A 376 -4.48 -7.09 -33.91
C ASN A 376 -4.60 -8.52 -34.49
N PRO A 377 -5.82 -8.98 -34.80
CA PRO A 377 -6.08 -10.34 -35.29
C PRO A 377 -5.27 -10.70 -36.56
N LYS A 378 -4.73 -11.91 -36.59
CA LYS A 378 -3.94 -12.42 -37.71
C LYS A 378 -4.71 -13.49 -38.49
N GLU A 379 -4.69 -13.42 -39.80
CA GLU A 379 -5.29 -14.46 -40.65
C GLU A 379 -4.64 -15.83 -40.42
N ASN A 380 -5.46 -16.87 -40.30
CA ASN A 380 -5.07 -18.28 -40.08
C ASN A 380 -4.27 -18.51 -38.76
N SER A 381 -4.49 -17.71 -37.75
CA SER A 381 -3.91 -17.92 -36.41
C SER A 381 -4.87 -18.67 -35.50
N VAL A 382 -4.37 -19.72 -34.84
CA VAL A 382 -5.12 -20.48 -33.82
C VAL A 382 -5.52 -19.58 -32.62
N VAL A 383 -4.68 -18.59 -32.28
CA VAL A 383 -4.95 -17.63 -31.21
C VAL A 383 -6.13 -16.75 -31.58
N THR A 384 -6.14 -16.18 -32.80
CA THR A 384 -7.26 -15.39 -33.31
C THR A 384 -8.54 -16.19 -33.38
N GLU A 385 -8.49 -17.41 -33.93
CA GLU A 385 -9.66 -18.31 -34.03
C GLU A 385 -10.26 -18.60 -32.63
N LEU A 386 -9.43 -18.80 -31.61
CA LEU A 386 -9.91 -19.10 -30.26
C LEU A 386 -10.62 -17.89 -29.62
N PHE A 387 -10.11 -16.66 -29.77
CA PHE A 387 -10.80 -15.47 -29.31
C PHE A 387 -12.11 -15.24 -30.07
N GLU A 388 -12.17 -15.51 -31.39
CA GLU A 388 -13.39 -15.41 -32.18
C GLU A 388 -14.48 -16.45 -31.77
N GLN A 389 -14.07 -17.62 -31.28
CA GLN A 389 -15.00 -18.64 -30.76
C GLN A 389 -15.56 -18.27 -29.40
N GLY A 390 -14.91 -17.34 -28.67
CA GLY A 390 -15.37 -16.75 -27.43
C GLY A 390 -15.15 -17.61 -26.18
N ILE A 391 -15.63 -17.09 -25.07
CA ILE A 391 -15.33 -17.58 -23.71
C ILE A 391 -15.70 -19.05 -23.49
N ASP A 392 -16.79 -19.57 -24.10
CA ASP A 392 -17.22 -20.95 -23.89
C ASP A 392 -16.19 -21.97 -24.44
N GLU A 393 -15.55 -21.66 -25.56
CA GLU A 393 -14.49 -22.48 -26.12
C GLU A 393 -13.20 -22.39 -25.29
N ILE A 394 -12.84 -21.22 -24.80
CA ILE A 394 -11.71 -21.04 -23.87
C ILE A 394 -11.92 -21.88 -22.62
N LEU A 395 -13.09 -21.81 -21.99
CA LEU A 395 -13.43 -22.63 -20.82
C LEU A 395 -13.43 -24.13 -21.09
N ARG A 396 -13.89 -24.55 -22.28
CA ARG A 396 -13.85 -25.95 -22.71
C ARG A 396 -12.41 -26.47 -22.79
N ARG A 397 -11.49 -25.67 -23.36
CA ARG A 397 -10.08 -26.03 -23.49
C ARG A 397 -9.40 -26.09 -22.12
N ILE A 398 -9.61 -25.11 -21.22
CA ILE A 398 -9.13 -25.16 -19.84
C ILE A 398 -9.56 -26.43 -19.12
N GLY A 399 -10.82 -26.85 -19.29
CA GLY A 399 -11.33 -28.10 -18.73
C GLY A 399 -10.63 -29.32 -19.28
N ALA A 400 -10.33 -29.35 -20.58
CA ALA A 400 -9.59 -30.43 -21.22
C ALA A 400 -8.14 -30.51 -20.69
N GLU A 401 -7.41 -29.42 -20.72
CA GLU A 401 -6.00 -29.37 -20.23
C GLU A 401 -5.87 -29.66 -18.74
N SER A 402 -6.82 -29.20 -17.91
CA SER A 402 -6.90 -29.61 -16.51
C SER A 402 -6.93 -31.12 -16.33
N SER A 403 -7.65 -31.82 -17.19
CA SER A 403 -7.74 -33.28 -17.17
C SER A 403 -6.42 -33.94 -17.60
N GLN A 404 -5.71 -33.37 -18.58
CA GLN A 404 -4.39 -33.86 -19.02
C GLN A 404 -3.35 -33.75 -17.91
N VAL A 405 -3.30 -32.60 -17.20
CA VAL A 405 -2.45 -32.42 -16.02
C VAL A 405 -2.69 -33.53 -14.98
N ILE A 406 -3.96 -33.87 -14.70
CA ILE A 406 -4.30 -34.92 -13.73
C ILE A 406 -3.80 -36.28 -14.21
N ILE A 407 -3.94 -36.59 -15.51
CA ILE A 407 -3.48 -37.85 -16.11
C ILE A 407 -1.96 -37.91 -16.07
N ALA A 408 -1.25 -36.89 -16.54
CA ALA A 408 0.19 -36.81 -16.55
C ALA A 408 0.80 -36.94 -15.12
N ALA A 409 0.15 -36.33 -14.11
CA ALA A 409 0.57 -36.45 -12.72
C ALA A 409 0.46 -37.89 -12.17
N LYS A 410 -0.30 -38.78 -12.79
CA LYS A 410 -0.42 -40.21 -12.43
C LYS A 410 0.56 -41.10 -13.17
N ASN A 411 1.15 -40.64 -14.28
CA ASN A 411 2.02 -41.42 -15.15
C ASN A 411 3.49 -41.46 -14.70
N GLU A 412 3.87 -40.83 -13.58
CA GLU A 412 5.24 -40.73 -13.05
C GLU A 412 6.28 -40.15 -14.05
N ASN A 413 5.81 -39.50 -15.13
CA ASN A 413 6.64 -38.83 -16.13
C ASN A 413 6.65 -37.32 -15.88
N SER A 414 7.76 -36.82 -15.31
CA SER A 414 7.90 -35.41 -14.96
C SER A 414 7.92 -34.49 -16.19
N ASP A 415 8.47 -34.92 -17.32
CA ASP A 415 8.55 -34.09 -18.52
C ASP A 415 7.18 -33.93 -19.18
N GLU A 416 6.38 -34.98 -19.21
CA GLU A 416 4.98 -34.92 -19.65
C GLU A 416 4.14 -34.01 -18.74
N LEU A 417 4.32 -34.14 -17.42
CA LEU A 417 3.63 -33.28 -16.46
C LEU A 417 4.00 -31.80 -16.65
N VAL A 418 5.28 -31.48 -16.87
CA VAL A 418 5.73 -30.09 -17.14
C VAL A 418 5.09 -29.57 -18.41
N TYR A 419 5.01 -30.39 -19.47
CA TYR A 419 4.37 -30.00 -20.74
C TYR A 419 2.89 -29.65 -20.52
N GLU A 420 2.13 -30.57 -19.94
CA GLU A 420 0.68 -30.38 -19.71
C GLU A 420 0.39 -29.20 -18.74
N MET A 421 1.23 -28.99 -17.73
CA MET A 421 1.11 -27.82 -16.87
C MET A 421 1.38 -26.50 -17.62
N ALA A 422 2.33 -26.50 -18.56
CA ALA A 422 2.62 -25.31 -19.37
C ALA A 422 1.45 -24.98 -20.30
N ASP A 423 0.86 -26.01 -20.95
CA ASP A 423 -0.33 -25.83 -21.80
C ASP A 423 -1.54 -25.34 -20.98
N TYR A 424 -1.76 -25.91 -19.79
CA TYR A 424 -2.82 -25.44 -18.89
C TYR A 424 -2.65 -23.98 -18.47
N ILE A 425 -1.42 -23.55 -18.14
CA ILE A 425 -1.11 -22.13 -17.82
C ILE A 425 -1.37 -21.24 -19.05
N TYR A 426 -1.01 -21.71 -20.24
CA TYR A 426 -1.24 -20.97 -21.47
C TYR A 426 -2.73 -20.76 -21.76
N GLU A 427 -3.57 -21.80 -21.58
CA GLU A 427 -5.03 -21.68 -21.72
C GLU A 427 -5.64 -20.74 -20.65
N LEU A 428 -5.08 -20.71 -19.42
CA LEU A 428 -5.50 -19.72 -18.41
C LEU A 428 -5.17 -18.29 -18.83
N MET A 429 -4.09 -18.06 -19.58
CA MET A 429 -3.76 -16.71 -20.09
C MET A 429 -4.79 -16.22 -21.11
N PHE A 430 -5.42 -17.10 -21.93
CA PHE A 430 -6.54 -16.71 -22.79
C PHE A 430 -7.72 -16.20 -21.95
N LEU A 431 -8.06 -16.92 -20.87
CA LEU A 431 -9.13 -16.50 -19.98
C LEU A 431 -8.80 -15.17 -19.28
N MET A 432 -7.55 -14.97 -18.91
CA MET A 432 -7.09 -13.71 -18.35
C MET A 432 -7.24 -12.57 -19.36
N ALA A 433 -6.78 -12.78 -20.60
CA ALA A 433 -6.87 -11.80 -21.68
C ALA A 433 -8.32 -11.41 -21.99
N GLU A 434 -9.20 -12.39 -22.15
CA GLU A 434 -10.64 -12.19 -22.44
C GLU A 434 -11.34 -11.37 -21.34
N ASN A 435 -10.91 -11.50 -20.09
CA ASN A 435 -11.51 -10.79 -18.95
C ASN A 435 -10.69 -9.55 -18.50
N GLY A 436 -9.62 -9.18 -19.21
CA GLY A 436 -8.76 -8.07 -18.84
C GLY A 436 -8.03 -8.27 -17.51
N ILE A 437 -7.77 -9.52 -17.10
CA ILE A 437 -7.07 -9.87 -15.85
C ILE A 437 -5.56 -9.89 -16.12
N THR A 438 -4.77 -9.17 -15.33
CA THR A 438 -3.32 -9.10 -15.47
C THR A 438 -2.56 -10.04 -14.52
N TRP A 439 -1.26 -10.29 -14.83
CA TRP A 439 -0.40 -11.06 -13.92
C TRP A 439 -0.23 -10.38 -12.57
N GLU A 440 -0.19 -9.05 -12.52
CA GLU A 440 -0.09 -8.29 -11.27
C GLU A 440 -1.29 -8.56 -10.36
N GLN A 441 -2.50 -8.66 -10.92
CA GLN A 441 -3.71 -9.01 -10.16
C GLN A 441 -3.63 -10.43 -9.61
N ILE A 442 -3.17 -11.40 -10.41
CA ILE A 442 -3.02 -12.80 -9.98
C ILE A 442 -1.93 -12.94 -8.91
N THR A 443 -0.75 -12.35 -9.13
CA THR A 443 0.36 -12.45 -8.17
C THR A 443 0.07 -11.72 -6.87
N ARG A 444 -0.66 -10.61 -6.91
CA ARG A 444 -1.14 -9.90 -5.72
C ARG A 444 -2.08 -10.77 -4.88
N GLU A 445 -3.06 -11.41 -5.50
CA GLU A 445 -3.96 -12.35 -4.80
C GLU A 445 -3.19 -13.53 -4.19
N LEU A 446 -2.15 -14.01 -4.87
CA LEU A 446 -1.29 -15.07 -4.36
C LEU A 446 -0.42 -14.61 -3.17
N SER A 447 0.04 -13.35 -3.18
CA SER A 447 0.89 -12.80 -2.10
C SER A 447 0.13 -12.59 -0.78
N GLN A 448 -1.20 -12.58 -0.82
CA GLN A 448 -2.08 -12.43 0.36
C GLN A 448 -2.46 -13.78 1.01
N ARG A 449 -2.01 -14.92 0.45
CA ARG A 449 -2.27 -16.27 0.97
C ARG A 449 -1.18 -16.72 1.93
#